data_b97776be1c2fc54b877aca3f0e756183
#
_entry.id   b97776be1c2fc54b877aca3f0e756183
#
_cell.length_a   1.000
_cell.length_b   1.000
_cell.length_c   1.000
_cell.angle_alpha   90.00
_cell.angle_beta   90.00
_cell.angle_gamma   90.00
#
_symmetry.space_group_name_H-M   'P 1'
#
loop_
_entity.id
_entity.type
_entity.pdbx_description
1 polymer ?
#
loop_
_entity_poly.entity_id
_entity_poly.type
_entity_poly.pdbx_seq_one_letter_code
_entity_poly.pdbx_strand_id
1 'polypeptide(L)'
;KGAPYLFVAAGLVVYFAIHGIAFGQVRLSLPLSAFFLSLPGNLIIGGMEEAGWSYLLQPALCRRWGYLRSCLLTGGIWILWHIPLFFIPGTSHEQGMISFWMFAVQCLSLRFFFGAVIQLWGESAVFLCVLFHTMFNAAFSVFGSMTTTWRGTMGANGAIVLLSAAAVAISGKGSAKAYGKHGEGAG
;
A
#
# COMPACT_ATOMS: atom_id res chain seq x y z
N LYS A 1 3.05 21.83 -5.42
CA LYS A 1 4.00 20.74 -5.78
C LYS A 1 4.23 19.72 -4.65
N GLY A 2 3.93 20.00 -3.36
CA GLY A 2 4.17 19.10 -2.21
C GLY A 2 3.03 18.14 -1.84
N ALA A 3 1.81 18.35 -2.34
CA ALA A 3 0.63 17.59 -1.93
C ALA A 3 0.74 16.06 -2.08
N PRO A 4 1.32 15.51 -3.18
CA PRO A 4 1.49 14.07 -3.30
C PRO A 4 2.38 13.48 -2.22
N TYR A 5 3.49 14.14 -1.90
CA TYR A 5 4.42 13.70 -0.84
C TYR A 5 3.78 13.77 0.54
N LEU A 6 3.00 14.82 0.81
CA LEU A 6 2.24 14.96 2.07
C LEU A 6 1.19 13.86 2.21
N PHE A 7 0.51 13.48 1.13
CA PHE A 7 -0.46 12.40 1.15
C PHE A 7 0.20 11.05 1.46
N VAL A 8 1.34 10.78 0.83
CA VAL A 8 2.13 9.56 1.06
C VAL A 8 2.65 9.52 2.50
N ALA A 9 3.20 10.63 3.00
CA ALA A 9 3.65 10.73 4.39
C ALA A 9 2.48 10.57 5.38
N ALA A 10 1.33 11.20 5.09
CA ALA A 10 0.14 11.06 5.92
C ALA A 10 -0.35 9.60 5.96
N GLY A 11 -0.33 8.89 4.84
CA GLY A 11 -0.66 7.46 4.79
C GLY A 11 0.21 6.61 5.70
N LEU A 12 1.54 6.81 5.67
CA LEU A 12 2.47 6.13 6.57
C LEU A 12 2.19 6.48 8.04
N VAL A 13 2.10 7.78 8.35
CA VAL A 13 1.88 8.23 9.72
C VAL A 13 0.55 7.72 10.27
N VAL A 14 -0.54 7.82 9.50
CA VAL A 14 -1.87 7.34 9.91
C VAL A 14 -1.84 5.85 10.18
N TYR A 15 -1.24 5.05 9.28
CA TYR A 15 -1.15 3.61 9.45
C TYR A 15 -0.45 3.23 10.75
N PHE A 16 0.78 3.73 10.95
CA PHE A 16 1.60 3.37 12.10
C PHE A 16 1.10 4.01 13.40
N ALA A 17 0.56 5.24 13.36
CA ALA A 17 -0.01 5.89 14.53
C ALA A 17 -1.25 5.14 15.05
N ILE A 18 -2.13 4.66 14.17
CA ILE A 18 -3.31 3.89 14.60
C ILE A 18 -2.89 2.56 15.21
N HIS A 19 -1.93 1.87 14.63
CA HIS A 19 -1.38 0.66 15.25
C HIS A 19 -0.75 0.95 16.62
N GLY A 20 0.06 2.00 16.71
CA GLY A 20 0.82 2.32 17.93
C GLY A 20 -0.03 2.92 19.03
N ILE A 21 -0.72 4.02 18.73
CA ILE A 21 -1.43 4.82 19.72
C ILE A 21 -2.77 4.17 20.12
N ALA A 22 -3.53 3.72 19.12
CA ALA A 22 -4.88 3.20 19.38
C ALA A 22 -4.87 1.77 19.94
N PHE A 23 -3.88 0.95 19.60
CA PHE A 23 -3.85 -0.47 19.95
C PHE A 23 -2.61 -0.92 20.71
N GLY A 24 -1.67 0.00 20.99
CA GLY A 24 -0.46 -0.28 21.78
C GLY A 24 0.47 -1.31 21.13
N GLN A 25 0.46 -1.42 19.80
CA GLN A 25 1.12 -2.50 19.06
C GLN A 25 2.40 -2.11 18.35
N VAL A 26 2.76 -0.82 18.33
CA VAL A 26 4.02 -0.38 17.76
C VAL A 26 5.10 -0.46 18.84
N ARG A 27 5.98 -1.42 18.70
CA ARG A 27 7.18 -1.56 19.52
C ARG A 27 8.41 -1.59 18.63
N LEU A 28 9.43 -0.83 18.99
CA LEU A 28 10.73 -0.94 18.34
C LEU A 28 11.34 -2.30 18.67
N SER A 29 11.39 -3.18 17.70
CA SER A 29 12.08 -4.46 17.80
C SER A 29 13.54 -4.36 17.38
N LEU A 30 13.88 -3.35 16.59
CA LEU A 30 15.23 -3.07 16.10
C LEU A 30 15.56 -1.60 16.26
N PRO A 31 16.85 -1.20 16.29
CA PRO A 31 17.26 0.19 16.26
C PRO A 31 16.74 0.92 15.02
N LEU A 32 16.48 2.23 15.13
CA LEU A 32 16.05 3.04 13.96
C LEU A 32 17.01 3.00 12.78
N SER A 33 18.30 2.76 13.02
CA SER A 33 19.27 2.56 11.94
C SER A 33 18.91 1.39 11.02
N ALA A 34 18.26 0.36 11.56
CA ALA A 34 17.79 -0.79 10.77
C ALA A 34 16.76 -0.39 9.70
N PHE A 35 15.96 0.66 9.95
CA PHE A 35 15.08 1.23 8.94
C PHE A 35 15.86 1.66 7.69
N PHE A 36 16.88 2.49 7.88
CA PHE A 36 17.69 3.00 6.76
C PHE A 36 18.48 1.90 6.06
N LEU A 37 19.05 0.97 6.82
CA LEU A 37 19.82 -0.15 6.28
C LEU A 37 18.95 -1.13 5.48
N SER A 38 17.67 -1.25 5.80
CA SER A 38 16.74 -2.14 5.10
C SER A 38 16.15 -1.53 3.82
N LEU A 39 16.24 -0.20 3.63
CA LEU A 39 15.63 0.47 2.47
C LEU A 39 16.07 -0.11 1.12
N PRO A 40 17.38 -0.36 0.83
CA PRO A 40 17.78 -0.90 -0.47
C PRO A 40 17.17 -2.29 -0.75
N GLY A 41 17.14 -3.16 0.25
CA GLY A 41 16.52 -4.48 0.12
C GLY A 41 15.01 -4.39 -0.10
N ASN A 42 14.32 -3.57 0.68
CA ASN A 42 12.88 -3.36 0.54
C ASN A 42 12.49 -2.65 -0.76
N LEU A 43 13.37 -1.82 -1.32
CA LEU A 43 13.16 -1.25 -2.65
C LEU A 43 13.10 -2.35 -3.72
N ILE A 44 14.04 -3.30 -3.67
CA ILE A 44 14.13 -4.38 -4.66
C ILE A 44 12.99 -5.39 -4.47
N ILE A 45 12.78 -5.84 -3.23
CA ILE A 45 11.84 -6.94 -2.93
C ILE A 45 10.39 -6.48 -3.00
N GLY A 46 10.07 -5.27 -2.54
CA GLY A 46 8.69 -4.77 -2.47
C GLY A 46 8.44 -3.55 -3.35
N GLY A 47 9.26 -2.50 -3.21
CA GLY A 47 9.03 -1.24 -3.93
C GLY A 47 8.94 -1.40 -5.44
N MET A 48 9.81 -2.20 -6.04
CA MET A 48 9.84 -2.42 -7.50
C MET A 48 8.62 -3.19 -8.03
N GLU A 49 7.88 -3.88 -7.18
CA GLU A 49 6.60 -4.49 -7.56
C GLU A 49 5.61 -3.46 -8.11
N GLU A 50 5.70 -2.21 -7.66
CA GLU A 50 4.79 -1.15 -8.08
C GLU A 50 4.93 -0.77 -9.56
N ALA A 51 6.03 -1.14 -10.21
CA ALA A 51 6.14 -1.05 -11.66
C ALA A 51 5.13 -1.96 -12.38
N GLY A 52 4.84 -3.13 -11.83
CA GLY A 52 3.79 -4.02 -12.34
C GLY A 52 2.40 -3.61 -11.86
N TRP A 53 2.24 -3.40 -10.57
CA TRP A 53 0.94 -3.18 -9.96
C TRP A 53 0.38 -1.78 -10.19
N SER A 54 1.16 -0.74 -9.86
CA SER A 54 0.70 0.66 -9.87
C SER A 54 0.95 1.36 -11.19
N TYR A 55 1.92 0.93 -11.99
CA TYR A 55 2.18 1.53 -13.31
C TYR A 55 1.42 0.83 -14.44
N LEU A 56 1.37 -0.50 -14.45
CA LEU A 56 0.75 -1.26 -15.54
C LEU A 56 -0.67 -1.72 -15.23
N LEU A 57 -0.85 -2.59 -14.24
CA LEU A 57 -2.10 -3.32 -14.05
C LEU A 57 -3.23 -2.43 -13.54
N GLN A 58 -3.03 -1.74 -12.43
CA GLN A 58 -4.11 -0.95 -11.81
C GLN A 58 -4.59 0.20 -12.69
N PRO A 59 -3.75 0.97 -13.39
CA PRO A 59 -4.19 1.94 -14.37
C PRO A 59 -5.01 1.36 -15.53
N ALA A 60 -4.56 0.22 -16.08
CA ALA A 60 -5.29 -0.46 -17.16
C ALA A 60 -6.70 -0.89 -16.71
N LEU A 61 -6.82 -1.44 -15.51
CA LEU A 61 -8.11 -1.82 -14.93
C LEU A 61 -8.96 -0.59 -14.61
N CYS A 62 -8.34 0.49 -14.10
CA CYS A 62 -9.04 1.71 -13.71
C CYS A 62 -9.67 2.44 -14.91
N ARG A 63 -8.99 2.46 -16.05
CA ARG A 63 -9.54 3.01 -17.31
C ARG A 63 -10.83 2.29 -17.72
N ARG A 64 -10.95 1.00 -17.46
CA ARG A 64 -12.10 0.18 -17.86
C ARG A 64 -13.23 0.17 -16.81
N TRP A 65 -12.88 0.04 -15.54
CA TRP A 65 -13.86 -0.25 -14.47
C TRP A 65 -13.90 0.78 -13.34
N GLY A 66 -13.07 1.82 -13.41
CA GLY A 66 -12.97 2.85 -12.37
C GLY A 66 -12.18 2.41 -11.15
N TYR A 67 -12.01 3.36 -10.22
CA TYR A 67 -11.13 3.23 -9.05
C TYR A 67 -11.46 2.02 -8.16
N LEU A 68 -12.72 1.90 -7.69
CA LEU A 68 -13.10 0.87 -6.73
C LEU A 68 -12.84 -0.55 -7.25
N ARG A 69 -13.33 -0.84 -8.46
CA ARG A 69 -13.19 -2.19 -9.03
C ARG A 69 -11.75 -2.52 -9.36
N SER A 70 -10.97 -1.55 -9.82
CA SER A 70 -9.54 -1.76 -10.10
C SER A 70 -8.76 -2.06 -8.83
N CYS A 71 -9.04 -1.38 -7.72
CA CYS A 71 -8.41 -1.67 -6.43
C CYS A 71 -8.72 -3.09 -5.94
N LEU A 72 -9.99 -3.50 -6.02
CA LEU A 72 -10.41 -4.85 -5.62
C LEU A 72 -9.73 -5.93 -6.47
N LEU A 73 -9.72 -5.76 -7.78
CA LEU A 73 -9.12 -6.74 -8.70
C LEU A 73 -7.60 -6.81 -8.55
N THR A 74 -6.92 -5.65 -8.56
CA THR A 74 -5.47 -5.62 -8.38
C THR A 74 -5.08 -6.17 -7.01
N GLY A 75 -5.84 -5.82 -5.96
CA GLY A 75 -5.62 -6.34 -4.61
C GLY A 75 -5.80 -7.86 -4.53
N GLY A 76 -6.85 -8.38 -5.15
CA GLY A 76 -7.08 -9.83 -5.22
C GLY A 76 -5.95 -10.57 -5.94
N ILE A 77 -5.50 -10.05 -7.11
CA ILE A 77 -4.36 -10.62 -7.85
C ILE A 77 -3.09 -10.53 -7.01
N TRP A 78 -2.85 -9.42 -6.32
CA TRP A 78 -1.66 -9.24 -5.48
C TRP A 78 -1.64 -10.20 -4.28
N ILE A 79 -2.80 -10.45 -3.65
CA ILE A 79 -2.94 -11.47 -2.60
C ILE A 79 -2.59 -12.86 -3.16
N LEU A 80 -3.15 -13.23 -4.32
CA LEU A 80 -2.85 -14.51 -4.97
C LEU A 80 -1.37 -14.67 -5.32
N TRP A 81 -0.73 -13.59 -5.75
CA TRP A 81 0.72 -13.55 -6.02
C TRP A 81 1.57 -13.90 -4.80
N HIS A 82 1.10 -13.56 -3.61
CA HIS A 82 1.82 -13.82 -2.36
C HIS A 82 1.54 -15.20 -1.74
N ILE A 83 0.54 -15.94 -2.22
CA ILE A 83 0.22 -17.28 -1.69
C ILE A 83 1.44 -18.20 -1.61
N PRO A 84 2.33 -18.28 -2.63
CA PRO A 84 3.51 -19.15 -2.57
C PRO A 84 4.42 -18.87 -1.36
N LEU A 85 4.50 -17.64 -0.85
CA LEU A 85 5.33 -17.29 0.31
C LEU A 85 4.90 -18.04 1.58
N PHE A 86 3.64 -18.44 1.68
CA PHE A 86 3.12 -19.20 2.82
C PHE A 86 3.49 -20.67 2.80
N PHE A 87 4.16 -21.13 1.73
CA PHE A 87 4.61 -22.50 1.54
C PHE A 87 6.12 -22.62 1.29
N ILE A 88 6.85 -21.51 1.14
CA ILE A 88 8.29 -21.49 0.94
C ILE A 88 8.98 -21.56 2.29
N PRO A 89 9.73 -22.64 2.59
CA PRO A 89 10.40 -22.82 3.87
C PRO A 89 11.34 -21.65 4.22
N GLY A 90 11.29 -21.21 5.47
CA GLY A 90 12.13 -20.15 6.02
C GLY A 90 11.61 -18.73 5.80
N THR A 91 10.47 -18.54 5.12
CA THR A 91 9.83 -17.22 5.06
C THR A 91 9.06 -16.91 6.33
N SER A 92 8.91 -15.64 6.68
CA SER A 92 8.10 -15.21 7.84
C SER A 92 6.62 -15.61 7.68
N HIS A 93 6.16 -15.78 6.44
CA HIS A 93 4.81 -16.21 6.12
C HIS A 93 4.60 -17.68 6.46
N GLU A 94 5.50 -18.56 6.02
CA GLU A 94 5.47 -20.00 6.31
C GLU A 94 5.63 -20.28 7.79
N GLN A 95 6.51 -19.55 8.48
CA GLN A 95 6.74 -19.66 9.91
C GLN A 95 5.56 -19.17 10.78
N GLY A 96 4.46 -18.72 10.16
CA GLY A 96 3.28 -18.24 10.89
C GLY A 96 3.45 -16.89 11.59
N MET A 97 4.54 -16.18 11.34
CA MET A 97 4.76 -14.82 11.86
C MET A 97 3.82 -13.81 11.21
N ILE A 98 3.33 -14.12 10.02
CA ILE A 98 2.36 -13.31 9.27
C ILE A 98 1.10 -14.14 9.02
N SER A 99 -0.03 -13.70 9.57
CA SER A 99 -1.33 -14.33 9.31
C SER A 99 -1.78 -14.03 7.88
N PHE A 100 -2.14 -15.07 7.11
CA PHE A 100 -2.62 -14.92 5.73
C PHE A 100 -3.78 -13.93 5.60
N TRP A 101 -4.79 -14.04 6.44
CA TRP A 101 -5.97 -13.18 6.34
C TRP A 101 -5.69 -11.72 6.73
N MET A 102 -4.85 -11.48 7.72
CA MET A 102 -4.41 -10.13 8.07
C MET A 102 -3.57 -9.52 6.96
N PHE A 103 -2.69 -10.31 6.37
CA PHE A 103 -1.91 -9.92 5.21
C PHE A 103 -2.78 -9.61 3.98
N ALA A 104 -3.80 -10.43 3.72
CA ALA A 104 -4.75 -10.18 2.64
C ALA A 104 -5.50 -8.85 2.82
N VAL A 105 -5.96 -8.54 4.04
CA VAL A 105 -6.56 -7.23 4.36
C VAL A 105 -5.57 -6.10 4.10
N GLN A 106 -4.31 -6.27 4.48
CA GLN A 106 -3.27 -5.26 4.26
C GLN A 106 -3.00 -5.04 2.76
N CYS A 107 -2.81 -6.11 1.98
CA CYS A 107 -2.61 -6.02 0.54
C CYS A 107 -3.77 -5.27 -0.14
N LEU A 108 -5.00 -5.63 0.21
CA LEU A 108 -6.18 -4.99 -0.34
C LEU A 108 -6.22 -3.50 0.01
N SER A 109 -5.98 -3.15 1.26
CA SER A 109 -6.00 -1.77 1.74
C SER A 109 -4.92 -0.92 1.10
N LEU A 110 -3.72 -1.46 0.94
CA LEU A 110 -2.63 -0.78 0.23
C LEU A 110 -2.96 -0.56 -1.25
N ARG A 111 -3.70 -1.46 -1.90
CA ARG A 111 -4.15 -1.23 -3.29
C ARG A 111 -5.11 -0.05 -3.41
N PHE A 112 -5.96 0.18 -2.40
CA PHE A 112 -6.77 1.40 -2.35
C PHE A 112 -5.89 2.64 -2.22
N PHE A 113 -4.87 2.59 -1.38
CA PHE A 113 -3.97 3.73 -1.18
C PHE A 113 -3.15 4.05 -2.44
N PHE A 114 -2.48 3.05 -3.02
CA PHE A 114 -1.69 3.23 -4.25
C PHE A 114 -2.58 3.64 -5.43
N GLY A 115 -3.76 3.04 -5.53
CA GLY A 115 -4.74 3.44 -6.51
C GLY A 115 -5.18 4.89 -6.35
N ALA A 116 -5.33 5.39 -5.12
CA ALA A 116 -5.63 6.80 -4.86
C ALA A 116 -4.48 7.71 -5.29
N VAL A 117 -3.22 7.34 -5.01
CA VAL A 117 -2.04 8.09 -5.46
C VAL A 117 -2.05 8.24 -6.99
N ILE A 118 -2.24 7.13 -7.72
CA ILE A 118 -2.29 7.16 -9.18
C ILE A 118 -3.51 7.92 -9.69
N GLN A 119 -4.67 7.73 -9.08
CA GLN A 119 -5.91 8.41 -9.48
C GLN A 119 -5.84 9.93 -9.30
N LEU A 120 -5.19 10.38 -8.23
CA LEU A 120 -5.08 11.81 -7.91
C LEU A 120 -4.01 12.52 -8.74
N TRP A 121 -2.87 11.88 -8.99
CA TRP A 121 -1.69 12.53 -9.59
C TRP A 121 -1.20 11.92 -10.90
N GLY A 122 -1.85 10.85 -11.38
CA GLY A 122 -1.53 10.19 -12.65
C GLY A 122 -0.40 9.16 -12.55
N GLU A 123 -0.11 8.53 -13.68
CA GLU A 123 0.85 7.42 -13.75
C GLU A 123 2.29 7.84 -13.41
N SER A 124 2.64 9.12 -13.62
CA SER A 124 3.93 9.68 -13.21
C SER A 124 4.17 9.63 -11.69
N ALA A 125 3.10 9.45 -10.89
CA ALA A 125 3.18 9.32 -9.44
C ALA A 125 3.55 7.90 -8.97
N VAL A 126 3.80 6.96 -9.87
CA VAL A 126 4.21 5.58 -9.51
C VAL A 126 5.43 5.55 -8.59
N PHE A 127 6.36 6.49 -8.76
CA PHE A 127 7.51 6.62 -7.87
C PHE A 127 7.10 6.79 -6.40
N LEU A 128 6.00 7.48 -6.13
CA LEU A 128 5.49 7.66 -4.77
C LEU A 128 4.91 6.34 -4.20
N CYS A 129 4.35 5.50 -5.07
CA CYS A 129 3.91 4.15 -4.66
C CYS A 129 5.11 3.28 -4.31
N VAL A 130 6.16 3.32 -5.15
CA VAL A 130 7.45 2.64 -4.90
C VAL A 130 8.05 3.12 -3.57
N LEU A 131 8.12 4.42 -3.35
CA LEU A 131 8.65 5.02 -2.14
C LEU A 131 7.85 4.60 -0.90
N PHE A 132 6.52 4.72 -0.97
CA PHE A 132 5.65 4.30 0.14
C PHE A 132 5.85 2.82 0.46
N HIS A 133 5.80 1.94 -0.53
CA HIS A 133 5.94 0.49 -0.34
C HIS A 133 7.29 0.13 0.31
N THR A 134 8.38 0.73 -0.19
CA THR A 134 9.72 0.58 0.38
C THR A 134 9.79 1.00 1.83
N MET A 135 9.30 2.20 2.15
CA MET A 135 9.29 2.75 3.51
C MET A 135 8.36 1.97 4.44
N PHE A 136 7.23 1.52 3.93
CA PHE A 136 6.27 0.72 4.67
C PHE A 136 6.88 -0.61 5.11
N ASN A 137 7.51 -1.34 4.20
CA ASN A 137 8.20 -2.60 4.51
C ASN A 137 9.39 -2.39 5.47
N ALA A 138 10.18 -1.33 5.25
CA ALA A 138 11.28 -0.99 6.14
C ALA A 138 10.78 -0.66 7.57
N ALA A 139 9.66 0.06 7.70
CA ALA A 139 9.07 0.36 8.99
C ALA A 139 8.52 -0.91 9.67
N PHE A 140 7.92 -1.84 8.93
CA PHE A 140 7.54 -3.14 9.46
C PHE A 140 8.71 -3.92 10.03
N SER A 141 9.87 -3.88 9.37
CA SER A 141 11.10 -4.53 9.87
C SER A 141 11.53 -3.99 11.24
N VAL A 142 11.33 -2.71 11.49
CA VAL A 142 11.71 -2.05 12.75
C VAL A 142 10.64 -2.21 13.83
N PHE A 143 9.37 -2.11 13.46
CA PHE A 143 8.26 -2.17 14.42
C PHE A 143 7.69 -3.58 14.66
N GLY A 144 8.14 -4.57 13.96
CA GLY A 144 8.13 -6.02 14.15
C GLY A 144 6.88 -6.77 14.63
N SER A 145 5.82 -6.11 15.09
CA SER A 145 4.70 -6.82 15.71
C SER A 145 3.29 -6.40 15.24
N MET A 146 3.19 -5.74 14.10
CA MET A 146 1.97 -5.05 13.71
C MET A 146 0.86 -5.92 13.11
N THR A 147 1.14 -7.18 12.81
CA THR A 147 0.14 -8.10 12.24
C THR A 147 -0.48 -9.04 13.26
N THR A 148 -0.19 -8.83 14.54
CA THR A 148 -0.52 -9.80 15.58
C THR A 148 -1.94 -9.73 16.11
N THR A 149 -2.70 -8.67 15.85
CA THR A 149 -4.08 -8.57 16.29
C THR A 149 -5.03 -8.07 15.20
N TRP A 150 -6.21 -8.65 15.14
CA TRP A 150 -7.27 -8.21 14.22
C TRP A 150 -7.70 -6.76 14.44
N ARG A 151 -7.73 -6.29 15.67
CA ARG A 151 -8.11 -4.90 15.98
C ARG A 151 -7.15 -3.90 15.33
N GLY A 152 -5.85 -4.11 15.50
CA GLY A 152 -4.81 -3.28 14.89
C GLY A 152 -4.86 -3.33 13.35
N THR A 153 -4.95 -4.54 12.80
CA THR A 153 -5.06 -4.75 11.36
C THR A 153 -6.26 -4.04 10.77
N MET A 154 -7.46 -4.26 11.32
CA MET A 154 -8.68 -3.63 10.79
C MET A 154 -8.69 -2.13 10.98
N GLY A 155 -8.22 -1.62 12.12
CA GLY A 155 -8.18 -0.19 12.42
C GLY A 155 -7.25 0.57 11.46
N ALA A 156 -6.00 0.15 11.34
CA ALA A 156 -5.01 0.83 10.51
C ALA A 156 -5.35 0.71 9.00
N ASN A 157 -5.72 -0.49 8.55
CA ASN A 157 -6.09 -0.71 7.17
C ASN A 157 -7.41 -0.03 6.80
N GLY A 158 -8.39 -0.02 7.70
CA GLY A 158 -9.64 0.72 7.53
C GLY A 158 -9.39 2.22 7.38
N ALA A 159 -8.52 2.79 8.20
CA ALA A 159 -8.14 4.21 8.11
C ALA A 159 -7.47 4.55 6.76
N ILE A 160 -6.57 3.69 6.27
CA ILE A 160 -5.94 3.87 4.95
C ILE A 160 -6.99 3.84 3.82
N VAL A 161 -7.93 2.91 3.87
CA VAL A 161 -9.01 2.83 2.88
C VAL A 161 -9.90 4.07 2.94
N LEU A 162 -10.30 4.51 4.14
CA LEU A 162 -11.11 5.71 4.31
C LEU A 162 -10.40 6.97 3.83
N LEU A 163 -9.12 7.14 4.18
CA LEU A 163 -8.29 8.25 3.69
C LEU A 163 -8.25 8.27 2.16
N SER A 164 -8.01 7.13 1.54
CA SER A 164 -7.91 6.97 0.10
C SER A 164 -9.23 7.25 -0.60
N ALA A 165 -10.31 6.63 -0.13
CA ALA A 165 -11.65 6.79 -0.70
C ALA A 165 -12.15 8.26 -0.57
N ALA A 166 -11.93 8.88 0.59
CA ALA A 166 -12.29 10.29 0.81
C ALA A 166 -11.52 11.23 -0.13
N ALA A 167 -10.21 11.04 -0.28
CA ALA A 167 -9.39 11.86 -1.16
C ALA A 167 -9.84 11.74 -2.63
N VAL A 168 -10.11 10.52 -3.10
CA VAL A 168 -10.60 10.28 -4.47
C VAL A 168 -12.02 10.84 -4.65
N ALA A 169 -12.91 10.67 -3.69
CA ALA A 169 -14.28 11.20 -3.77
C ALA A 169 -14.30 12.74 -3.80
N ILE A 170 -13.54 13.40 -2.93
CA ILE A 170 -13.44 14.86 -2.87
C ILE A 170 -12.85 15.41 -4.19
N SER A 171 -11.90 14.71 -4.79
CA SER A 171 -11.30 15.14 -6.06
C SER A 171 -12.21 14.96 -7.28
N GLY A 172 -13.32 14.22 -7.17
CA GLY A 172 -14.20 13.84 -8.28
C GLY A 172 -13.57 12.88 -9.30
N LYS A 173 -12.40 12.30 -8.99
CA LYS A 173 -11.61 11.47 -9.92
C LYS A 173 -11.90 9.97 -9.85
N GLY A 174 -12.95 9.54 -9.13
CA GLY A 174 -13.23 8.11 -8.90
C GLY A 174 -13.75 7.33 -10.12
N SER A 175 -14.21 8.00 -11.17
CA SER A 175 -14.79 7.36 -12.35
C SER A 175 -13.74 6.98 -13.41
N ALA A 176 -14.05 5.96 -14.23
CA ALA A 176 -13.21 5.57 -15.36
C ALA A 176 -13.02 6.72 -16.39
N LYS A 177 -14.07 7.53 -16.59
CA LYS A 177 -14.03 8.70 -17.48
C LYS A 177 -13.05 9.79 -16.99
N ALA A 178 -12.93 9.97 -15.66
CA ALA A 178 -11.99 10.94 -15.11
C ALA A 178 -10.53 10.50 -15.32
N TYR A 179 -10.27 9.20 -15.32
CA TYR A 179 -8.95 8.66 -15.57
C TYR A 179 -8.48 8.85 -17.02
N GLY A 180 -9.36 8.64 -18.01
CA GLY A 180 -9.03 8.75 -19.44
C GLY A 180 -8.57 10.14 -19.87
N LYS A 181 -9.06 11.21 -19.23
CA LYS A 181 -8.70 12.59 -19.55
C LYS A 181 -7.24 12.98 -19.24
N HIS A 182 -6.54 12.19 -18.38
CA HIS A 182 -5.13 12.46 -18.06
C HIS A 182 -4.15 11.87 -19.09
N GLY A 183 -4.59 10.90 -19.90
CA GLY A 183 -3.75 10.29 -20.95
C GLY A 183 -3.70 11.09 -22.27
N GLU A 184 -4.69 11.96 -22.51
CA GLU A 184 -4.79 12.71 -23.77
C GLU A 184 -4.04 14.07 -23.75
N GLY A 185 -3.56 14.49 -22.58
CA GLY A 185 -2.85 15.79 -22.43
C GLY A 185 -1.32 15.70 -22.43
N ALA A 186 -0.74 14.51 -22.67
CA ALA A 186 0.70 14.26 -22.63
C ALA A 186 1.28 13.80 -23.99
N GLY A 187 0.59 14.15 -25.09
CA GLY A 187 1.07 13.94 -26.46
C GLY A 187 1.66 15.22 -27.05
#